data_ae2a956662b56ff994ab2c741eb6d85c
#
_entry.id   ae2a956662b56ff994ab2c741eb6d85c
#
_cell.length_a   1.000
_cell.length_b   1.000
_cell.length_c   1.000
_cell.angle_alpha   90.00
_cell.angle_beta   90.00
_cell.angle_gamma   90.00
#
_symmetry.space_group_name_H-M   'P 1'
#
loop_
_entity.id
_entity.type
_entity.pdbx_description
1 polymer ?
#
loop_
_entity_poly.entity_id
_entity_poly.type
_entity_poly.pdbx_seq_one_letter_code
_entity_poly.pdbx_strand_id
1 'polypeptide(L)'
;MTNRILAAACLLAALGQAAPALAEAPMTFRSVKVELPGGDRAFPGGDKAAAINNNCVACHSAGMVLNQPALTTAEWAGEVHKMANVYKAPVSPEDQAAIIDYLAELKGRP
;
A
#
# COMPACT_ATOMS: atom_id res chain seq x y z
N MET A 1 -17.89 -69.31 -10.07
CA MET A 1 -16.46 -68.97 -10.21
C MET A 1 -16.24 -67.68 -10.96
N THR A 2 -17.09 -67.29 -11.87
CA THR A 2 -17.00 -66.03 -12.70
C THR A 2 -17.03 -64.71 -11.92
N ASN A 3 -17.82 -64.61 -10.84
CA ASN A 3 -17.92 -63.32 -10.07
C ASN A 3 -16.66 -62.96 -9.28
N ARG A 4 -15.84 -63.94 -8.90
CA ARG A 4 -14.59 -63.67 -8.15
C ARG A 4 -13.47 -63.14 -9.05
N ILE A 5 -13.45 -63.56 -10.30
CA ILE A 5 -12.48 -63.14 -11.29
C ILE A 5 -12.78 -61.69 -11.74
N LEU A 6 -14.04 -61.35 -11.91
CA LEU A 6 -14.47 -59.96 -12.24
C LEU A 6 -14.15 -58.96 -11.12
N ALA A 7 -14.35 -59.37 -9.85
CA ALA A 7 -14.02 -58.50 -8.71
C ALA A 7 -12.50 -58.25 -8.59
N ALA A 8 -11.67 -59.26 -8.86
CA ALA A 8 -10.21 -59.09 -8.82
C ALA A 8 -9.69 -58.21 -9.96
N ALA A 9 -10.31 -58.29 -11.15
CA ALA A 9 -9.94 -57.41 -12.29
C ALA A 9 -10.29 -55.96 -12.06
N CYS A 10 -11.41 -55.68 -11.40
CA CYS A 10 -11.78 -54.29 -11.04
C CYS A 10 -10.87 -53.65 -9.98
N LEU A 11 -10.40 -54.48 -9.01
CA LEU A 11 -9.46 -53.98 -7.99
C LEU A 11 -8.09 -53.61 -8.59
N LEU A 12 -7.61 -54.39 -9.55
CA LEU A 12 -6.32 -54.14 -10.21
C LEU A 12 -6.38 -52.90 -11.13
N ALA A 13 -7.54 -52.61 -11.76
CA ALA A 13 -7.72 -51.42 -12.57
C ALA A 13 -7.77 -50.12 -11.74
N ALA A 14 -8.20 -50.16 -10.48
CA ALA A 14 -8.27 -49.01 -9.59
C ALA A 14 -6.91 -48.58 -9.04
N LEU A 15 -5.92 -49.47 -8.99
CA LEU A 15 -4.58 -49.16 -8.49
C LEU A 15 -3.64 -48.52 -9.49
N GLY A 16 -4.03 -48.43 -10.78
CA GLY A 16 -3.20 -47.90 -11.86
C GLY A 16 -3.34 -46.40 -12.14
N GLN A 17 -4.19 -45.69 -11.42
CA GLN A 17 -4.53 -44.28 -11.71
C GLN A 17 -3.84 -43.25 -10.78
N ALA A 18 -2.77 -43.63 -10.09
CA ALA A 18 -1.93 -42.64 -9.40
C ALA A 18 -1.14 -41.85 -10.43
N ALA A 19 -1.74 -40.75 -10.96
CA ALA A 19 -0.99 -39.79 -11.71
C ALA A 19 0.14 -39.23 -10.85
N PRO A 20 1.38 -39.17 -11.34
CA PRO A 20 2.45 -38.52 -10.60
C PRO A 20 2.05 -37.07 -10.35
N ALA A 21 1.95 -36.69 -9.10
CA ALA A 21 1.85 -35.30 -8.73
C ALA A 21 3.13 -34.63 -9.25
N LEU A 22 3.00 -33.80 -10.28
CA LEU A 22 4.09 -32.94 -10.74
C LEU A 22 4.35 -31.96 -9.61
N ALA A 23 5.34 -32.26 -8.77
CA ALA A 23 5.85 -31.27 -7.82
C ALA A 23 6.37 -30.08 -8.63
N GLU A 24 5.79 -28.91 -8.43
CA GLU A 24 6.33 -27.68 -9.01
C GLU A 24 7.80 -27.55 -8.60
N ALA A 25 8.62 -27.17 -9.58
CA ALA A 25 10.04 -26.94 -9.31
C ALA A 25 10.19 -25.91 -8.18
N PRO A 26 11.10 -26.11 -7.23
CA PRO A 26 11.26 -25.19 -6.11
C PRO A 26 11.56 -23.79 -6.65
N MET A 27 10.76 -22.81 -6.19
CA MET A 27 10.94 -21.42 -6.56
C MET A 27 12.28 -20.91 -6.01
N THR A 28 13.15 -20.47 -6.89
CA THR A 28 14.46 -19.93 -6.51
C THR A 28 14.37 -18.42 -6.40
N PHE A 29 14.55 -17.89 -5.22
CA PHE A 29 14.63 -16.43 -5.01
C PHE A 29 16.07 -15.96 -5.21
N ARG A 30 16.24 -14.90 -5.98
CA ARG A 30 17.52 -14.20 -6.13
C ARG A 30 17.40 -12.84 -5.46
N SER A 31 18.29 -12.57 -4.52
CA SER A 31 18.43 -11.22 -3.98
C SER A 31 19.03 -10.31 -5.04
N VAL A 32 18.37 -9.20 -5.34
CA VAL A 32 18.85 -8.15 -6.24
C VAL A 32 19.00 -6.88 -5.44
N LYS A 33 20.16 -6.25 -5.51
CA LYS A 33 20.36 -4.92 -4.95
C LYS A 33 19.71 -3.92 -5.91
N VAL A 34 18.68 -3.25 -5.43
CA VAL A 34 17.98 -2.20 -6.18
C VAL A 34 18.27 -0.88 -5.51
N GLU A 35 18.76 0.10 -6.27
CA GLU A 35 18.81 1.48 -5.82
C GLU A 35 17.45 2.11 -6.04
N LEU A 36 16.75 2.41 -4.94
CA LEU A 36 15.47 3.09 -4.99
C LEU A 36 15.71 4.57 -5.28
N PRO A 37 14.92 5.19 -6.17
CA PRO A 37 14.98 6.64 -6.36
C PRO A 37 14.71 7.33 -5.03
N GLY A 38 15.46 8.38 -4.73
CA GLY A 38 15.19 9.25 -3.57
C GLY A 38 13.80 9.85 -3.75
N GLY A 39 12.88 9.55 -2.84
CA GLY A 39 11.55 10.16 -2.85
C GLY A 39 11.63 11.63 -2.43
N ASP A 40 10.53 12.36 -2.65
CA ASP A 40 10.39 13.74 -2.17
C ASP A 40 10.51 13.75 -0.64
N ARG A 41 11.57 14.36 -0.14
CA ARG A 41 11.88 14.42 1.29
C ARG A 41 11.18 15.58 1.98
N ALA A 42 10.79 16.59 1.23
CA ALA A 42 10.13 17.79 1.72
C ALA A 42 9.07 18.26 0.73
N PHE A 43 8.08 18.96 1.25
CA PHE A 43 7.11 19.67 0.43
C PHE A 43 7.75 20.93 -0.16
N PRO A 44 7.46 21.28 -1.42
CA PRO A 44 8.02 22.46 -2.08
C PRO A 44 7.43 23.76 -1.52
N GLY A 45 8.12 24.87 -1.72
CA GLY A 45 7.61 26.20 -1.39
C GLY A 45 8.31 26.94 -0.23
N GLY A 46 9.39 26.37 0.32
CA GLY A 46 10.18 27.06 1.36
C GLY A 46 9.34 27.36 2.61
N ASP A 47 9.34 28.63 3.04
CA ASP A 47 8.66 29.06 4.27
C ASP A 47 7.14 28.80 4.25
N LYS A 48 6.51 28.83 3.09
CA LYS A 48 5.09 28.49 2.95
C LYS A 48 4.79 27.03 3.29
N ALA A 49 5.77 26.16 3.11
CA ALA A 49 5.66 24.74 3.43
C ALA A 49 6.16 24.40 4.84
N ALA A 50 6.50 25.37 5.67
CA ALA A 50 7.10 25.12 6.98
C ALA A 50 6.18 24.30 7.87
N ALA A 51 4.91 24.63 7.99
CA ALA A 51 3.96 23.92 8.84
C ALA A 51 3.82 22.45 8.40
N ILE A 52 3.63 22.17 7.11
CA ILE A 52 3.49 20.79 6.63
C ILE A 52 4.81 20.00 6.74
N ASN A 53 5.94 20.64 6.46
CA ASN A 53 7.25 19.99 6.61
C ASN A 53 7.59 19.67 8.07
N ASN A 54 7.23 20.53 9.00
CA ASN A 54 7.52 20.32 10.42
C ASN A 54 6.62 19.25 11.05
N ASN A 55 5.41 19.08 10.56
CA ASN A 55 4.41 18.20 11.17
C ASN A 55 4.22 16.88 10.42
N CYS A 56 4.18 16.87 9.08
CA CYS A 56 3.76 15.70 8.30
C CYS A 56 4.89 14.75 7.95
N VAL A 57 6.11 15.26 7.67
CA VAL A 57 7.23 14.41 7.23
C VAL A 57 7.82 13.54 8.35
N ALA A 58 7.41 13.74 9.58
CA ALA A 58 7.77 12.86 10.70
C ALA A 58 7.19 11.43 10.54
N CYS A 59 6.05 11.29 9.87
CA CYS A 59 5.35 10.01 9.69
C CYS A 59 5.18 9.62 8.23
N HIS A 60 5.16 10.59 7.30
CA HIS A 60 4.93 10.38 5.87
C HIS A 60 6.08 10.93 5.04
N SER A 61 6.33 10.35 3.88
CA SER A 61 7.12 11.05 2.86
C SER A 61 6.27 12.16 2.23
N ALA A 62 6.87 13.28 1.84
CA ALA A 62 6.16 14.32 1.09
C ALA A 62 5.55 13.75 -0.19
N GLY A 63 6.26 12.85 -0.90
CA GLY A 63 5.78 12.19 -2.10
C GLY A 63 4.48 11.41 -1.89
N MET A 64 4.25 10.82 -0.71
CA MET A 64 3.01 10.11 -0.42
C MET A 64 1.79 11.05 -0.49
N VAL A 65 1.91 12.28 -0.04
CA VAL A 65 0.86 13.29 -0.09
C VAL A 65 0.81 13.96 -1.47
N LEU A 66 1.96 14.28 -2.06
CA LEU A 66 2.07 14.92 -3.37
C LEU A 66 1.48 14.06 -4.51
N ASN A 67 1.48 12.74 -4.37
CA ASN A 67 0.89 11.82 -5.35
C ASN A 67 -0.60 11.52 -5.11
N GLN A 68 -1.23 12.09 -4.08
CA GLN A 68 -2.68 11.98 -3.90
C GLN A 68 -3.42 12.73 -5.03
N PRO A 69 -4.67 12.38 -5.32
CA PRO A 69 -5.52 13.15 -6.22
C PRO A 69 -5.66 14.61 -5.75
N ALA A 70 -6.00 15.51 -6.68
CA ALA A 70 -6.41 16.87 -6.31
C ALA A 70 -7.74 16.81 -5.54
N LEU A 71 -7.77 17.42 -4.36
CA LEU A 71 -8.93 17.44 -3.47
C LEU A 71 -9.42 18.87 -3.30
N THR A 72 -10.70 19.04 -2.97
CA THR A 72 -11.24 20.33 -2.54
C THR A 72 -10.63 20.75 -1.19
N THR A 73 -10.70 22.02 -0.85
CA THR A 73 -10.28 22.52 0.47
C THR A 73 -10.96 21.76 1.62
N ALA A 74 -12.25 21.47 1.48
CA ALA A 74 -13.00 20.71 2.49
C ALA A 74 -12.52 19.26 2.64
N GLU A 75 -12.17 18.61 1.55
CA GLU A 75 -11.60 17.26 1.58
C GLU A 75 -10.20 17.26 2.20
N TRP A 76 -9.34 18.24 1.87
CA TRP A 76 -8.04 18.41 2.53
C TRP A 76 -8.19 18.66 4.02
N ALA A 77 -9.16 19.51 4.43
CA ALA A 77 -9.46 19.72 5.84
C ALA A 77 -9.86 18.40 6.53
N GLY A 78 -10.70 17.59 5.88
CA GLY A 78 -11.07 16.27 6.39
C GLY A 78 -9.87 15.35 6.62
N GLU A 79 -8.90 15.31 5.70
CA GLU A 79 -7.70 14.50 5.82
C GLU A 79 -6.78 15.02 6.94
N VAL A 80 -6.55 16.33 7.03
CA VAL A 80 -5.72 16.92 8.10
C VAL A 80 -6.35 16.69 9.47
N HIS A 81 -7.65 16.92 9.62
CA HIS A 81 -8.36 16.67 10.87
C HIS A 81 -8.37 15.18 11.24
N LYS A 82 -8.43 14.28 10.27
CA LYS A 82 -8.30 12.84 10.50
C LYS A 82 -6.92 12.49 11.09
N MET A 83 -5.84 13.07 10.57
CA MET A 83 -4.50 12.86 11.14
C MET A 83 -4.44 13.35 12.59
N ALA A 84 -4.95 14.53 12.88
CA ALA A 84 -4.92 15.11 14.24
C ALA A 84 -5.85 14.36 15.22
N ASN A 85 -7.11 14.09 14.81
CA ASN A 85 -8.14 13.62 15.73
C ASN A 85 -8.21 12.10 15.86
N VAL A 86 -7.98 11.37 14.77
CA VAL A 86 -8.06 9.90 14.75
C VAL A 86 -6.69 9.29 15.02
N TYR A 87 -5.68 9.70 14.27
CA TYR A 87 -4.31 9.16 14.39
C TYR A 87 -3.47 9.88 15.45
N LYS A 88 -4.02 10.93 16.09
CA LYS A 88 -3.40 11.65 17.21
C LYS A 88 -2.06 12.31 16.83
N ALA A 89 -1.92 12.74 15.58
CA ALA A 89 -0.77 13.54 15.18
C ALA A 89 -0.73 14.85 15.98
N PRO A 90 0.42 15.21 16.57
CA PRO A 90 0.53 16.37 17.46
C PRO A 90 0.63 17.69 16.69
N VAL A 91 -0.38 17.99 15.88
CA VAL A 91 -0.46 19.19 15.03
C VAL A 91 -1.35 20.23 15.70
N SER A 92 -0.82 21.41 15.94
CA SER A 92 -1.59 22.50 16.55
C SER A 92 -2.76 22.93 15.65
N PRO A 93 -3.85 23.48 16.19
CA PRO A 93 -4.94 24.00 15.35
C PRO A 93 -4.49 25.06 14.34
N GLU A 94 -3.51 25.88 14.69
CA GLU A 94 -2.90 26.90 13.81
C GLU A 94 -2.17 26.23 12.65
N ASP A 95 -1.33 25.24 12.93
CA ASP A 95 -0.63 24.48 11.88
C ASP A 95 -1.60 23.68 11.01
N GLN A 96 -2.68 23.13 11.58
CA GLN A 96 -3.71 22.45 10.79
C GLN A 96 -4.31 23.39 9.73
N ALA A 97 -4.65 24.62 10.13
CA ALA A 97 -5.18 25.63 9.19
C ALA A 97 -4.15 25.96 8.09
N ALA A 98 -2.90 26.23 8.48
CA ALA A 98 -1.84 26.56 7.54
C ALA A 98 -1.55 25.39 6.55
N ILE A 99 -1.61 24.14 7.03
CA ILE A 99 -1.43 22.95 6.20
C ILE A 99 -2.59 22.79 5.20
N ILE A 100 -3.83 23.01 5.63
CA ILE A 100 -5.02 22.93 4.77
C ILE A 100 -4.91 23.97 3.65
N ASP A 101 -4.58 25.21 3.98
CA ASP A 101 -4.44 26.29 3.00
C ASP A 101 -3.31 25.99 2.01
N TYR A 102 -2.17 25.51 2.50
CA TYR A 102 -1.04 25.10 1.67
C TYR A 102 -1.41 23.97 0.70
N LEU A 103 -2.10 22.93 1.16
CA LEU A 103 -2.52 21.81 0.32
C LEU A 103 -3.58 22.22 -0.70
N ALA A 104 -4.50 23.10 -0.32
CA ALA A 104 -5.50 23.67 -1.23
C ALA A 104 -4.85 24.53 -2.32
N GLU A 105 -3.82 25.33 -1.97
CA GLU A 105 -3.07 26.13 -2.96
C GLU A 105 -2.26 25.20 -3.90
N LEU A 106 -1.57 24.20 -3.37
CA LEU A 106 -0.65 23.36 -4.13
C LEU A 106 -1.37 22.33 -5.00
N LYS A 107 -2.41 21.71 -4.49
CA LYS A 107 -3.10 20.54 -5.07
C LYS A 107 -4.62 20.65 -4.99
N GLY A 108 -5.15 21.83 -4.81
CA GLY A 108 -6.59 22.02 -4.75
C GLY A 108 -7.28 21.82 -6.09
N ARG A 109 -8.51 21.37 -6.05
CA ARG A 109 -9.48 21.42 -7.15
C ARG A 109 -10.69 22.27 -6.73
N PRO A 110 -11.38 22.89 -7.69
CA PRO A 110 -12.61 23.62 -7.40
C PRO A 110 -13.67 22.76 -6.70
#